data_949ac9ada949583ab2893632acab84ab
#
_entry.id   949ac9ada949583ab2893632acab84ab
#
_cell.length_a   1.000
_cell.length_b   1.000
_cell.length_c   1.000
_cell.angle_alpha   90.00
_cell.angle_beta   90.00
_cell.angle_gamma   90.00
#
_symmetry.space_group_name_H-M   'P 1'
#
loop_
_entity.id
_entity.type
_entity.pdbx_description
1 polymer ?
#
loop_
_entity_poly.entity_id
_entity_poly.type
_entity_poly.pdbx_seq_one_letter_code
_entity_poly.pdbx_strand_id
1 'polypeptide(L)'
;SNEATEYVRGVPVVKTFGQTVFSFKKFKKSLDDYEKWCVDYTISMRKAMVGFITGINAVFVALIFAAYILSRGGISSELILNMMYYIIITPLLTVALSKTAYSGEQEMQVIDSIRRIDGILDIQPLESKEKGRRKNTAIKDHSITLEHVSYRYRGAAENAVNGLSISIKSGQHIAFVGPSGGGKSTTAALIARFFDVTEGQICIGGVNVRDIAPNELMDQISFVFQNSRLIKGTILENVRLARPDA
;
A
#
# COMPACT_ATOMS: atom_id res chain seq x y z
N SER A 1 10.37 2.52 0.09
CA SER A 1 10.29 3.74 0.92
C SER A 1 9.66 4.87 0.10
N ASN A 2 8.92 5.76 0.77
CA ASN A 2 8.23 6.88 0.10
C ASN A 2 9.22 7.81 -0.62
N GLU A 3 10.43 7.97 -0.09
CA GLU A 3 11.48 8.81 -0.65
C GLU A 3 12.03 8.30 -2.00
N ALA A 4 12.10 6.96 -2.18
CA ALA A 4 12.48 6.38 -3.46
C ALA A 4 11.42 6.69 -4.54
N THR A 5 10.14 6.62 -4.18
CA THR A 5 9.03 6.96 -5.08
C THR A 5 9.04 8.44 -5.43
N GLU A 6 9.29 9.30 -4.45
CA GLU A 6 9.41 10.75 -4.62
C GLU A 6 10.61 11.10 -5.53
N TYR A 7 11.75 10.43 -5.31
CA TYR A 7 12.92 10.57 -6.19
C TYR A 7 12.59 10.21 -7.64
N VAL A 8 11.99 9.03 -7.89
CA VAL A 8 11.65 8.60 -9.26
C VAL A 8 10.69 9.58 -9.94
N ARG A 9 9.69 10.11 -9.22
CA ARG A 9 8.78 11.14 -9.74
C ARG A 9 9.48 12.47 -10.01
N GLY A 10 10.52 12.81 -9.25
CA GLY A 10 11.29 14.04 -9.39
C GLY A 10 12.42 13.97 -10.43
N VAL A 11 12.80 12.79 -10.93
CA VAL A 11 13.90 12.60 -11.89
C VAL A 11 13.79 13.53 -13.13
N PRO A 12 12.62 13.69 -13.79
CA PRO A 12 12.49 14.59 -14.93
C PRO A 12 12.84 16.04 -14.58
N VAL A 13 12.40 16.50 -13.41
CA VAL A 13 12.67 17.87 -12.91
C VAL A 13 14.17 18.04 -12.62
N VAL A 14 14.76 17.06 -11.91
CA VAL A 14 16.19 17.08 -11.56
C VAL A 14 17.06 17.11 -12.81
N LYS A 15 16.72 16.32 -13.83
CA LYS A 15 17.44 16.28 -15.12
C LYS A 15 17.37 17.62 -15.86
N THR A 16 16.22 18.30 -15.80
CA THR A 16 16.02 19.60 -16.43
C THR A 16 16.92 20.68 -15.81
N PHE A 17 17.19 20.60 -14.51
CA PHE A 17 18.04 21.55 -13.79
C PHE A 17 19.51 21.11 -13.70
N GLY A 18 19.93 20.06 -14.40
CA GLY A 18 21.31 19.57 -14.40
C GLY A 18 21.81 19.06 -13.07
N GLN A 19 20.90 18.74 -12.15
CA GLN A 19 21.23 18.23 -10.81
C GLN A 19 21.48 16.72 -10.83
N THR A 20 22.21 16.23 -9.83
CA THR A 20 22.55 14.82 -9.68
C THR A 20 21.77 14.19 -8.50
N VAL A 21 21.85 12.85 -8.36
CA VAL A 21 21.29 12.10 -7.22
C VAL A 21 21.71 12.68 -5.87
N PHE A 22 22.90 13.28 -5.77
CA PHE A 22 23.40 13.93 -4.57
C PHE A 22 22.62 15.15 -4.13
N SER A 23 21.84 15.75 -5.02
CA SER A 23 20.94 16.86 -4.70
C SER A 23 19.76 16.43 -3.82
N PHE A 24 19.43 15.13 -3.84
CA PHE A 24 18.42 14.54 -2.97
C PHE A 24 19.02 14.05 -1.64
N LYS A 25 19.47 15.00 -0.82
CA LYS A 25 20.11 14.70 0.47
C LYS A 25 19.30 13.76 1.37
N LYS A 26 17.97 13.88 1.38
CA LYS A 26 17.08 13.00 2.16
C LYS A 26 17.14 11.55 1.67
N PHE A 27 17.02 11.36 0.35
CA PHE A 27 17.09 10.02 -0.24
C PHE A 27 18.44 9.36 -0.02
N LYS A 28 19.54 10.11 -0.24
CA LYS A 28 20.88 9.60 0.05
C LYS A 28 21.03 9.21 1.51
N LYS A 29 20.59 10.06 2.44
CA LYS A 29 20.63 9.75 3.88
C LYS A 29 19.87 8.47 4.20
N SER A 30 18.65 8.28 3.65
CA SER A 30 17.89 7.04 3.85
C SER A 30 18.60 5.80 3.32
N LEU A 31 19.35 5.92 2.21
CA LEU A 31 20.19 4.82 1.71
C LEU A 31 21.36 4.52 2.66
N ASP A 32 22.06 5.54 3.10
CA ASP A 32 23.20 5.40 4.01
C ASP A 32 22.73 4.81 5.37
N ASP A 33 21.60 5.26 5.89
CA ASP A 33 20.98 4.74 7.12
C ASP A 33 20.55 3.27 6.96
N TYR A 34 19.98 2.91 5.80
CA TYR A 34 19.61 1.54 5.48
C TYR A 34 20.82 0.63 5.33
N GLU A 35 21.86 1.08 4.62
CA GLU A 35 23.13 0.35 4.49
C GLU A 35 23.73 0.05 5.88
N LYS A 36 23.83 1.07 6.72
CA LYS A 36 24.34 0.92 8.08
C LYS A 36 23.50 -0.10 8.87
N TRP A 37 22.19 0.01 8.82
CA TRP A 37 21.29 -0.94 9.49
C TRP A 37 21.52 -2.37 8.99
N CYS A 38 21.63 -2.59 7.69
CA CYS A 38 21.89 -3.91 7.11
C CYS A 38 23.23 -4.48 7.58
N VAL A 39 24.28 -3.66 7.60
CA VAL A 39 25.62 -4.08 8.08
C VAL A 39 25.57 -4.43 9.56
N ASP A 40 25.00 -3.56 10.41
CA ASP A 40 24.90 -3.77 11.85
C ASP A 40 24.06 -5.03 12.16
N TYR A 41 22.95 -5.24 11.46
CA TYR A 41 22.12 -6.44 11.57
C TYR A 41 22.90 -7.70 11.20
N THR A 42 23.60 -7.69 10.06
CA THR A 42 24.39 -8.84 9.59
C THR A 42 25.51 -9.17 10.57
N ILE A 43 26.19 -8.16 11.11
CA ILE A 43 27.27 -8.36 12.11
C ILE A 43 26.69 -8.91 13.42
N SER A 44 25.54 -8.42 13.88
CA SER A 44 24.89 -8.91 15.10
C SER A 44 24.50 -10.38 15.01
N MET A 45 23.98 -10.80 13.84
CA MET A 45 23.57 -12.18 13.58
C MET A 45 24.73 -13.15 13.30
N ARG A 46 25.91 -12.62 12.95
CA ARG A 46 27.06 -13.44 12.52
C ARG A 46 27.45 -14.52 13.53
N LYS A 47 27.49 -14.18 14.81
CA LYS A 47 27.92 -15.14 15.87
C LYS A 47 26.90 -16.28 16.03
N ALA A 48 25.63 -15.94 16.06
CA ALA A 48 24.54 -16.92 16.17
C ALA A 48 24.52 -17.85 14.95
N MET A 49 24.65 -17.29 13.75
CA MET A 49 24.63 -18.03 12.49
C MET A 49 25.83 -18.94 12.32
N VAL A 50 27.04 -18.46 12.65
CA VAL A 50 28.28 -19.30 12.65
C VAL A 50 28.14 -20.41 13.66
N GLY A 51 27.66 -20.13 14.89
CA GLY A 51 27.44 -21.15 15.92
C GLY A 51 26.45 -22.23 15.45
N PHE A 52 25.35 -21.82 14.84
CA PHE A 52 24.33 -22.72 14.30
C PHE A 52 24.89 -23.64 13.19
N ILE A 53 25.55 -23.05 12.18
CA ILE A 53 26.16 -23.80 11.07
C ILE A 53 27.25 -24.75 11.59
N THR A 54 28.10 -24.28 12.51
CA THR A 54 29.13 -25.10 13.10
C THR A 54 28.54 -26.27 13.90
N GLY A 55 27.50 -26.01 14.70
CA GLY A 55 26.79 -27.04 15.47
C GLY A 55 26.18 -28.13 14.59
N ILE A 56 25.51 -27.75 13.52
CA ILE A 56 24.93 -28.72 12.55
C ILE A 56 26.05 -29.55 11.90
N ASN A 57 27.13 -28.93 11.45
CA ASN A 57 28.22 -29.64 10.78
C ASN A 57 29.07 -30.49 11.75
N ALA A 58 29.11 -30.15 13.04
CA ALA A 58 29.80 -30.94 14.06
C ALA A 58 29.21 -32.37 14.16
N VAL A 59 27.96 -32.58 13.78
CA VAL A 59 27.35 -33.93 13.73
C VAL A 59 28.14 -34.84 12.78
N PHE A 60 28.53 -34.34 11.60
CA PHE A 60 29.35 -35.12 10.66
C PHE A 60 30.70 -35.49 11.23
N VAL A 61 31.37 -34.55 11.90
CA VAL A 61 32.66 -34.80 12.54
C VAL A 61 32.52 -35.87 13.63
N ALA A 62 31.47 -35.78 14.45
CA ALA A 62 31.17 -36.77 15.47
C ALA A 62 30.89 -38.16 14.88
N LEU A 63 30.15 -38.25 13.76
CA LEU A 63 29.89 -39.52 13.06
C LEU A 63 31.19 -40.15 12.53
N ILE A 64 32.06 -39.37 11.91
CA ILE A 64 33.36 -39.85 11.40
C ILE A 64 34.23 -40.36 12.56
N PHE A 65 34.25 -39.63 13.69
CA PHE A 65 35.01 -40.03 14.87
C PHE A 65 34.45 -41.30 15.51
N ALA A 66 33.12 -41.41 15.62
CA ALA A 66 32.45 -42.61 16.10
C ALA A 66 32.76 -43.82 15.19
N ALA A 67 32.68 -43.64 13.88
CA ALA A 67 33.01 -44.67 12.90
C ALA A 67 34.44 -45.18 13.07
N TYR A 68 35.39 -44.23 13.25
CA TYR A 68 36.82 -44.57 13.47
C TYR A 68 37.02 -45.38 14.75
N ILE A 69 36.39 -45.00 15.85
CA ILE A 69 36.48 -45.73 17.12
C ILE A 69 35.89 -47.14 16.99
N LEU A 70 34.70 -47.28 16.41
CA LEU A 70 34.00 -48.56 16.24
C LEU A 70 34.71 -49.49 15.27
N SER A 71 35.40 -48.99 14.26
CA SER A 71 36.18 -49.80 13.32
C SER A 71 37.41 -50.44 13.94
N ARG A 72 37.90 -49.96 15.08
CA ARG A 72 39.00 -50.61 15.81
C ARG A 72 38.67 -51.96 16.40
N GLY A 73 37.36 -52.24 16.63
CA GLY A 73 36.87 -53.57 17.08
C GLY A 73 36.66 -54.56 15.94
N GLY A 74 36.97 -54.20 14.70
CA GLY A 74 36.71 -54.96 13.48
C GLY A 74 35.55 -54.35 12.66
N ILE A 75 35.64 -54.48 11.34
CA ILE A 75 34.63 -53.96 10.42
C ILE A 75 33.59 -55.04 10.20
N SER A 76 32.38 -54.87 10.74
CA SER A 76 31.23 -55.73 10.50
C SER A 76 30.35 -55.17 9.39
N SER A 77 29.60 -56.04 8.70
CA SER A 77 28.60 -55.62 7.69
C SER A 77 27.54 -54.73 8.29
N GLU A 78 27.19 -54.93 9.55
CA GLU A 78 26.20 -54.12 10.28
C GLU A 78 26.74 -52.70 10.54
N LEU A 79 28.02 -52.55 10.88
CA LEU A 79 28.66 -51.26 11.04
C LEU A 79 28.63 -50.45 9.73
N ILE A 80 28.91 -51.10 8.60
CA ILE A 80 28.91 -50.47 7.29
C ILE A 80 27.49 -50.00 6.94
N LEU A 81 26.46 -50.84 7.12
CA LEU A 81 25.09 -50.48 6.85
C LEU A 81 24.59 -49.31 7.71
N ASN A 82 24.89 -49.31 9.00
CA ASN A 82 24.55 -48.22 9.90
C ASN A 82 25.26 -46.91 9.50
N MET A 83 26.53 -46.98 9.11
CA MET A 83 27.23 -45.77 8.63
C MET A 83 26.64 -45.21 7.34
N MET A 84 26.31 -46.06 6.38
CA MET A 84 25.63 -45.65 5.15
C MET A 84 24.26 -44.98 5.45
N TYR A 85 23.49 -45.54 6.38
CA TYR A 85 22.23 -44.97 6.83
C TYR A 85 22.40 -43.55 7.42
N TYR A 86 23.39 -43.38 8.34
CA TYR A 86 23.63 -42.08 8.94
C TYR A 86 24.17 -41.04 7.96
N ILE A 87 25.02 -41.44 7.01
CA ILE A 87 25.51 -40.56 5.95
C ILE A 87 24.35 -40.03 5.08
N ILE A 88 23.37 -40.84 4.82
CA ILE A 88 22.19 -40.45 4.00
C ILE A 88 21.21 -39.60 4.79
N ILE A 89 20.94 -39.95 6.06
CA ILE A 89 19.89 -39.27 6.86
C ILE A 89 20.36 -37.90 7.43
N THR A 90 21.65 -37.76 7.72
CA THR A 90 22.19 -36.55 8.34
C THR A 90 22.01 -35.31 7.46
N PRO A 91 22.28 -35.29 6.15
CA PRO A 91 21.99 -34.15 5.29
C PRO A 91 20.49 -33.80 5.22
N LEU A 92 19.64 -34.82 5.24
CA LEU A 92 18.18 -34.64 5.22
C LEU A 92 17.70 -33.89 6.47
N LEU A 93 18.18 -34.30 7.64
CA LEU A 93 17.90 -33.61 8.90
C LEU A 93 18.48 -32.20 8.93
N THR A 94 19.70 -32.00 8.42
CA THR A 94 20.35 -30.70 8.32
C THR A 94 19.53 -29.72 7.49
N VAL A 95 19.02 -30.16 6.33
CA VAL A 95 18.16 -29.34 5.46
C VAL A 95 16.85 -29.01 6.15
N ALA A 96 16.21 -29.98 6.82
CA ALA A 96 14.97 -29.76 7.56
C ALA A 96 15.14 -28.73 8.69
N LEU A 97 16.19 -28.88 9.50
CA LEU A 97 16.52 -27.93 10.57
C LEU A 97 16.84 -26.53 10.05
N SER A 98 17.59 -26.46 8.95
CA SER A 98 17.90 -25.18 8.31
C SER A 98 16.63 -24.48 7.79
N LYS A 99 15.72 -25.20 7.13
CA LYS A 99 14.43 -24.66 6.69
C LYS A 99 13.64 -24.09 7.85
N THR A 100 13.57 -24.80 8.96
CA THR A 100 12.87 -24.33 10.17
C THR A 100 13.51 -23.07 10.74
N ALA A 101 14.84 -23.02 10.79
CA ALA A 101 15.59 -21.86 11.30
C ALA A 101 15.35 -20.60 10.46
N TYR A 102 15.23 -20.74 9.13
CA TYR A 102 15.01 -19.61 8.22
C TYR A 102 13.53 -19.29 7.96
N SER A 103 12.58 -20.07 8.47
CA SER A 103 11.15 -19.84 8.27
C SER A 103 10.65 -18.54 8.92
N GLY A 104 11.31 -18.09 9.99
CA GLY A 104 10.93 -16.87 10.70
C GLY A 104 11.01 -15.57 9.86
N GLU A 105 11.94 -15.48 8.92
CA GLU A 105 12.02 -14.33 8.00
C GLU A 105 10.81 -14.27 7.05
N GLN A 106 10.39 -15.43 6.54
CA GLN A 106 9.23 -15.52 5.65
C GLN A 106 7.94 -15.18 6.41
N GLU A 107 7.81 -15.64 7.65
CA GLU A 107 6.68 -15.32 8.51
C GLU A 107 6.55 -13.80 8.75
N MET A 108 7.65 -13.11 9.04
CA MET A 108 7.66 -11.65 9.20
C MET A 108 7.19 -10.91 7.94
N GLN A 109 7.62 -11.35 6.75
CA GLN A 109 7.18 -10.77 5.48
C GLN A 109 5.69 -10.96 5.22
N VAL A 110 5.17 -12.15 5.55
CA VAL A 110 3.74 -12.45 5.46
C VAL A 110 2.94 -11.57 6.40
N ILE A 111 3.35 -11.46 7.67
CA ILE A 111 2.69 -10.62 8.68
C ILE A 111 2.68 -9.13 8.24
N ASP A 112 3.80 -8.60 7.72
CA ASP A 112 3.85 -7.22 7.21
C ASP A 112 2.91 -7.02 6.01
N SER A 113 2.83 -8.00 5.12
CA SER A 113 1.93 -7.97 3.98
C SER A 113 0.45 -7.99 4.41
N ILE A 114 0.10 -8.84 5.37
CA ILE A 114 -1.25 -8.91 5.95
C ILE A 114 -1.60 -7.57 6.60
N ARG A 115 -0.72 -7.00 7.43
CA ARG A 115 -0.95 -5.69 8.06
C ARG A 115 -1.22 -4.58 7.06
N ARG A 116 -0.53 -4.59 5.92
CA ARG A 116 -0.77 -3.60 4.85
C ARG A 116 -2.14 -3.79 4.20
N ILE A 117 -2.54 -5.03 3.99
CA ILE A 117 -3.87 -5.37 3.46
C ILE A 117 -4.96 -4.96 4.45
N ASP A 118 -4.82 -5.33 5.72
CA ASP A 118 -5.75 -4.96 6.78
C ASP A 118 -5.85 -3.43 6.91
N GLY A 119 -4.73 -2.72 6.83
CA GLY A 119 -4.72 -1.25 6.84
C GLY A 119 -5.50 -0.61 5.68
N ILE A 120 -5.67 -1.31 4.56
CA ILE A 120 -6.53 -0.86 3.45
C ILE A 120 -7.98 -1.25 3.70
N LEU A 121 -8.23 -2.47 4.19
CA LEU A 121 -9.57 -2.99 4.46
C LEU A 121 -10.24 -2.26 5.63
N ASP A 122 -9.46 -1.80 6.60
CA ASP A 122 -9.94 -1.02 7.75
C ASP A 122 -10.30 0.43 7.41
N ILE A 123 -10.02 0.89 6.17
CA ILE A 123 -10.49 2.20 5.71
C ILE A 123 -12.03 2.15 5.65
N GLN A 124 -12.65 2.86 6.58
CA GLN A 124 -14.09 2.95 6.59
C GLN A 124 -14.56 3.70 5.33
N PRO A 125 -15.48 3.12 4.55
CA PRO A 125 -16.11 3.83 3.45
C PRO A 125 -16.86 5.05 4.00
N LEU A 126 -17.07 6.06 3.15
CA LEU A 126 -17.93 7.19 3.50
C LEU A 126 -19.27 6.66 3.98
N GLU A 127 -19.74 7.18 5.12
CA GLU A 127 -21.00 6.73 5.70
C GLU A 127 -22.13 6.86 4.67
N SER A 128 -22.62 5.71 4.23
CA SER A 128 -23.84 5.64 3.44
C SER A 128 -24.98 5.31 4.40
N LYS A 129 -26.00 6.15 4.45
CA LYS A 129 -27.19 5.91 5.25
C LYS A 129 -28.09 4.78 4.66
N GLU A 130 -27.53 3.90 3.84
CA GLU A 130 -28.26 2.77 3.23
C GLU A 130 -28.83 1.76 4.25
N LYS A 131 -28.39 1.79 5.51
CA LYS A 131 -28.94 0.91 6.56
C LYS A 131 -30.25 1.45 7.13
N GLY A 132 -31.30 1.61 6.29
CA GLY A 132 -32.62 1.67 6.88
C GLY A 132 -33.68 2.62 6.30
N ARG A 133 -33.39 3.45 5.32
CA ARG A 133 -34.44 4.24 4.66
C ARG A 133 -34.13 4.45 3.17
N ARG A 134 -34.71 3.63 2.31
CA ARG A 134 -35.11 4.07 0.96
C ARG A 134 -36.12 5.21 1.13
N LYS A 135 -35.65 6.41 1.45
CA LYS A 135 -36.38 7.58 1.04
C LYS A 135 -36.12 7.67 -0.47
N ASN A 136 -37.15 7.47 -1.23
CA ASN A 136 -37.26 7.81 -2.65
C ASN A 136 -37.13 9.34 -2.73
N THR A 137 -35.89 9.84 -2.54
CA THR A 137 -35.56 11.27 -2.61
C THR A 137 -35.35 11.57 -4.09
N ALA A 138 -36.45 11.68 -4.83
CA ALA A 138 -36.38 12.06 -6.21
C ALA A 138 -35.69 13.43 -6.31
N ILE A 139 -34.50 13.42 -6.93
CA ILE A 139 -33.79 14.63 -7.32
C ILE A 139 -34.73 15.41 -8.26
N LYS A 140 -35.17 16.59 -7.84
CA LYS A 140 -36.18 17.35 -8.55
C LYS A 140 -35.62 18.00 -9.81
N ASP A 141 -34.40 18.44 -9.77
CA ASP A 141 -33.65 19.06 -10.86
C ASP A 141 -32.15 18.88 -10.65
N HIS A 142 -31.33 19.44 -11.53
CA HIS A 142 -29.84 19.36 -11.42
C HIS A 142 -29.22 20.65 -10.84
N SER A 143 -29.98 21.41 -10.03
CA SER A 143 -29.41 22.53 -9.28
C SER A 143 -28.45 22.05 -8.19
N ILE A 144 -27.43 22.85 -7.92
CA ILE A 144 -26.43 22.52 -6.88
C ILE A 144 -26.37 23.68 -5.90
N THR A 145 -26.51 23.40 -4.62
CA THR A 145 -26.42 24.41 -3.56
C THR A 145 -25.37 23.98 -2.54
N LEU A 146 -24.43 24.86 -2.27
CA LEU A 146 -23.46 24.75 -1.19
C LEU A 146 -23.86 25.76 -0.11
N GLU A 147 -23.96 25.33 1.14
CA GLU A 147 -24.37 26.17 2.26
C GLU A 147 -23.30 26.09 3.37
N HIS A 148 -22.57 27.21 3.58
CA HIS A 148 -21.50 27.35 4.57
C HIS A 148 -20.50 26.20 4.58
N VAL A 149 -20.11 25.71 3.40
CA VAL A 149 -19.26 24.54 3.22
C VAL A 149 -17.84 24.83 3.64
N SER A 150 -17.37 24.10 4.63
CA SER A 150 -15.95 24.07 5.03
C SER A 150 -15.42 22.65 4.92
N TYR A 151 -14.17 22.54 4.49
CA TYR A 151 -13.49 21.24 4.39
C TYR A 151 -12.01 21.35 4.71
N ARG A 152 -11.51 20.41 5.50
CA ARG A 152 -10.11 20.28 5.86
C ARG A 152 -9.63 18.84 5.59
N TYR A 153 -8.53 18.72 4.86
CA TYR A 153 -7.88 17.42 4.65
C TYR A 153 -7.33 16.86 5.97
N ARG A 154 -7.38 15.55 6.11
CA ARG A 154 -6.85 14.87 7.30
C ARG A 154 -5.36 15.20 7.48
N GLY A 155 -5.00 15.74 8.65
CA GLY A 155 -3.63 16.17 8.96
C GLY A 155 -3.23 17.56 8.46
N ALA A 156 -4.12 18.28 7.74
CA ALA A 156 -3.85 19.68 7.38
C ALA A 156 -4.15 20.61 8.54
N ALA A 157 -3.35 21.70 8.66
CA ALA A 157 -3.55 22.72 9.68
C ALA A 157 -4.71 23.67 9.33
N GLU A 158 -4.95 23.91 8.04
CA GLU A 158 -5.92 24.88 7.53
C GLU A 158 -7.02 24.23 6.69
N ASN A 159 -8.16 24.91 6.58
CA ASN A 159 -9.24 24.50 5.71
C ASN A 159 -8.87 24.73 4.25
N ALA A 160 -9.11 23.74 3.40
CA ALA A 160 -8.98 23.87 1.95
C ALA A 160 -10.15 24.61 1.31
N VAL A 161 -11.33 24.54 1.95
CA VAL A 161 -12.52 25.35 1.65
C VAL A 161 -13.06 25.90 2.96
N ASN A 162 -13.44 27.16 3.00
CA ASN A 162 -13.86 27.81 4.24
C ASN A 162 -15.15 28.63 4.03
N GLY A 163 -16.26 28.17 4.62
CA GLY A 163 -17.53 28.85 4.66
C GLY A 163 -18.16 29.16 3.30
N LEU A 164 -17.87 28.34 2.27
CA LEU A 164 -18.31 28.60 0.91
C LEU A 164 -19.82 28.41 0.75
N SER A 165 -20.52 29.42 0.23
CA SER A 165 -21.93 29.38 -0.09
C SER A 165 -22.14 29.77 -1.56
N ILE A 166 -22.68 28.86 -2.37
CA ILE A 166 -22.93 29.07 -3.81
C ILE A 166 -24.23 28.37 -4.17
N SER A 167 -25.01 29.01 -5.06
CA SER A 167 -26.18 28.41 -5.69
C SER A 167 -26.01 28.37 -7.20
N ILE A 168 -26.09 27.19 -7.79
CA ILE A 168 -25.95 26.91 -9.22
C ILE A 168 -27.27 26.38 -9.73
N LYS A 169 -27.86 27.07 -10.70
CA LYS A 169 -29.12 26.64 -11.30
C LYS A 169 -28.92 25.49 -12.29
N SER A 170 -29.94 24.67 -12.47
CA SER A 170 -29.93 23.63 -13.50
C SER A 170 -29.61 24.22 -14.88
N GLY A 171 -28.71 23.59 -15.63
CA GLY A 171 -28.22 24.03 -16.94
C GLY A 171 -27.27 25.22 -16.94
N GLN A 172 -26.88 25.74 -15.77
CA GLN A 172 -25.94 26.83 -15.66
C GLN A 172 -24.47 26.35 -15.83
N HIS A 173 -23.67 27.06 -16.61
CA HIS A 173 -22.23 26.90 -16.69
C HIS A 173 -21.53 27.86 -15.74
N ILE A 174 -20.66 27.33 -14.89
CA ILE A 174 -19.86 28.16 -13.95
C ILE A 174 -18.37 27.85 -14.08
N ALA A 175 -17.54 28.82 -13.73
CA ALA A 175 -16.11 28.63 -13.63
C ALA A 175 -15.62 29.06 -12.23
N PHE A 176 -14.85 28.20 -11.59
CA PHE A 176 -14.12 28.55 -10.37
C PHE A 176 -12.79 29.20 -10.74
N VAL A 177 -12.63 30.48 -10.41
CA VAL A 177 -11.42 31.26 -10.68
C VAL A 177 -10.72 31.63 -9.38
N GLY A 178 -9.40 31.59 -9.36
CA GLY A 178 -8.61 31.97 -8.17
C GLY A 178 -7.19 31.40 -8.20
N PRO A 179 -6.36 31.74 -7.21
CA PRO A 179 -4.98 31.29 -7.15
C PRO A 179 -4.85 29.77 -6.99
N SER A 180 -3.65 29.24 -7.25
CA SER A 180 -3.34 27.83 -6.93
C SER A 180 -3.51 27.60 -5.43
N GLY A 181 -4.09 26.47 -5.05
CA GLY A 181 -4.40 26.18 -3.63
C GLY A 181 -5.70 26.80 -3.11
N GLY A 182 -6.41 27.62 -3.89
CA GLY A 182 -7.66 28.29 -3.47
C GLY A 182 -8.89 27.37 -3.39
N GLY A 183 -8.76 26.07 -3.24
CA GLY A 183 -9.86 25.13 -2.99
C GLY A 183 -10.73 24.75 -4.20
N LYS A 184 -10.41 25.23 -5.43
CA LYS A 184 -11.24 24.99 -6.64
C LYS A 184 -11.50 23.53 -6.94
N SER A 185 -10.43 22.73 -7.03
CA SER A 185 -10.51 21.29 -7.27
C SER A 185 -11.12 20.54 -6.09
N THR A 186 -10.87 21.03 -4.87
CA THR A 186 -11.49 20.48 -3.66
C THR A 186 -12.98 20.71 -3.66
N THR A 187 -13.47 21.89 -4.06
CA THR A 187 -14.90 22.19 -4.16
C THR A 187 -15.60 21.28 -5.18
N ALA A 188 -14.98 21.06 -6.35
CA ALA A 188 -15.51 20.11 -7.34
C ALA A 188 -15.57 18.68 -6.80
N ALA A 189 -14.53 18.23 -6.08
CA ALA A 189 -14.46 16.92 -5.45
C ALA A 189 -15.51 16.75 -4.32
N LEU A 190 -15.81 17.82 -3.58
CA LEU A 190 -16.86 17.82 -2.56
C LEU A 190 -18.26 17.72 -3.16
N ILE A 191 -18.53 18.39 -4.29
CA ILE A 191 -19.80 18.27 -5.02
C ILE A 191 -20.00 16.82 -5.47
N ALA A 192 -18.95 16.15 -5.96
CA ALA A 192 -18.99 14.74 -6.32
C ALA A 192 -18.94 13.79 -5.12
N ARG A 193 -18.90 14.32 -3.90
CA ARG A 193 -18.82 13.56 -2.65
C ARG A 193 -17.65 12.57 -2.62
N PHE A 194 -16.48 12.94 -3.16
CA PHE A 194 -15.25 12.18 -2.92
C PHE A 194 -14.78 12.31 -1.48
N PHE A 195 -15.22 13.36 -0.80
CA PHE A 195 -15.04 13.61 0.63
C PHE A 195 -16.34 14.18 1.21
N ASP A 196 -16.63 13.90 2.46
CA ASP A 196 -17.70 14.58 3.18
C ASP A 196 -17.21 15.93 3.71
N VAL A 197 -18.05 16.96 3.66
CA VAL A 197 -17.76 18.29 4.21
C VAL A 197 -17.55 18.22 5.72
N THR A 198 -16.62 19.04 6.24
CA THR A 198 -16.38 19.17 7.68
C THR A 198 -17.54 19.93 8.34
N GLU A 199 -18.00 21.00 7.67
CA GLU A 199 -19.11 21.85 8.11
C GLU A 199 -19.96 22.24 6.91
N GLY A 200 -21.23 22.56 7.16
CA GLY A 200 -22.19 22.93 6.13
C GLY A 200 -22.78 21.72 5.39
N GLN A 201 -23.38 21.97 4.26
CA GLN A 201 -24.01 20.94 3.43
C GLN A 201 -23.95 21.25 1.94
N ILE A 202 -24.01 20.19 1.13
CA ILE A 202 -24.11 20.28 -0.32
C ILE A 202 -25.37 19.54 -0.75
N CYS A 203 -26.22 20.19 -1.56
CA CYS A 203 -27.44 19.61 -2.07
C CYS A 203 -27.44 19.60 -3.60
N ILE A 204 -28.00 18.54 -4.20
CA ILE A 204 -28.28 18.40 -5.63
C ILE A 204 -29.79 18.24 -5.76
N GLY A 205 -30.45 19.11 -6.54
CA GLY A 205 -31.91 19.11 -6.70
C GLY A 205 -32.67 19.21 -5.37
N GLY A 206 -32.08 19.92 -4.38
CA GLY A 206 -32.63 20.07 -3.04
C GLY A 206 -32.36 18.89 -2.09
N VAL A 207 -31.69 17.84 -2.54
CA VAL A 207 -31.35 16.66 -1.72
C VAL A 207 -29.89 16.73 -1.27
N ASN A 208 -29.64 16.56 0.03
CA ASN A 208 -28.26 16.53 0.54
C ASN A 208 -27.50 15.33 -0.06
N VAL A 209 -26.29 15.57 -0.59
CA VAL A 209 -25.46 14.51 -1.21
C VAL A 209 -25.14 13.36 -0.26
N ARG A 210 -25.19 13.58 1.06
CA ARG A 210 -25.02 12.54 2.08
C ARG A 210 -26.21 11.58 2.16
N ASP A 211 -27.38 12.02 1.73
CA ASP A 211 -28.62 11.25 1.76
C ASP A 211 -28.91 10.53 0.43
N ILE A 212 -28.08 10.77 -0.59
CA ILE A 212 -28.13 10.10 -1.90
C ILE A 212 -27.26 8.85 -1.84
N ALA A 213 -27.75 7.73 -2.34
CA ALA A 213 -26.93 6.52 -2.46
C ALA A 213 -25.73 6.78 -3.39
N PRO A 214 -24.53 6.25 -3.10
CA PRO A 214 -23.32 6.53 -3.89
C PRO A 214 -23.49 6.24 -5.38
N ASN A 215 -24.15 5.13 -5.75
CA ASN A 215 -24.41 4.77 -7.14
C ASN A 215 -25.36 5.76 -7.80
N GLU A 216 -26.44 6.14 -7.13
CA GLU A 216 -27.40 7.13 -7.62
C GLU A 216 -26.77 8.52 -7.80
N LEU A 217 -25.84 8.89 -6.89
CA LEU A 217 -25.08 10.13 -7.01
C LEU A 217 -24.13 10.10 -8.20
N MET A 218 -23.42 8.99 -8.41
CA MET A 218 -22.51 8.84 -9.56
C MET A 218 -23.25 8.80 -10.90
N ASP A 219 -24.48 8.34 -10.94
CA ASP A 219 -25.33 8.41 -12.14
C ASP A 219 -25.73 9.86 -12.53
N GLN A 220 -25.66 10.79 -11.57
CA GLN A 220 -25.98 12.21 -11.80
C GLN A 220 -24.75 13.05 -12.15
N ILE A 221 -23.54 12.55 -11.95
CA ILE A 221 -22.30 13.32 -12.04
C ILE A 221 -21.34 12.67 -13.04
N SER A 222 -20.80 13.49 -13.94
CA SER A 222 -19.64 13.11 -14.74
C SER A 222 -18.44 13.95 -14.31
N PHE A 223 -17.33 13.32 -14.03
CA PHE A 223 -16.12 13.99 -13.53
C PHE A 223 -14.92 13.76 -14.46
N VAL A 224 -14.25 14.85 -14.88
CA VAL A 224 -13.04 14.80 -15.69
C VAL A 224 -11.86 15.23 -14.82
N PHE A 225 -10.94 14.29 -14.57
CA PHE A 225 -9.74 14.58 -13.76
C PHE A 225 -8.69 15.34 -14.57
N GLN A 226 -7.93 16.20 -13.90
CA GLN A 226 -6.81 16.92 -14.50
C GLN A 226 -5.73 15.97 -15.05
N ASN A 227 -5.50 14.85 -14.36
CA ASN A 227 -4.55 13.81 -14.72
C ASN A 227 -5.30 12.49 -14.96
N SER A 228 -6.02 12.40 -16.08
CA SER A 228 -6.69 11.17 -16.50
C SER A 228 -5.65 10.10 -16.81
N ARG A 229 -5.80 8.91 -16.23
CA ARG A 229 -4.95 7.73 -16.52
C ARG A 229 -5.78 6.70 -17.24
N LEU A 230 -5.22 6.16 -18.32
CA LEU A 230 -5.83 5.03 -19.00
C LEU A 230 -5.45 3.73 -18.28
N ILE A 231 -6.40 2.80 -18.23
CA ILE A 231 -6.17 1.43 -17.78
C ILE A 231 -5.55 0.66 -18.95
N LYS A 232 -4.70 -0.33 -18.64
CA LYS A 232 -4.09 -1.18 -19.67
C LYS A 232 -5.18 -1.93 -20.43
N GLY A 233 -5.37 -1.56 -21.70
CA GLY A 233 -6.38 -2.10 -22.60
C GLY A 233 -6.48 -1.24 -23.87
N THR A 234 -7.47 -1.50 -24.67
CA THR A 234 -7.78 -0.73 -25.87
C THR A 234 -8.40 0.63 -25.53
N ILE A 235 -8.40 1.57 -26.47
CA ILE A 235 -9.10 2.86 -26.32
C ILE A 235 -10.60 2.61 -26.09
N LEU A 236 -11.19 1.68 -26.83
CA LEU A 236 -12.61 1.35 -26.74
C LEU A 236 -12.96 0.81 -25.34
N GLU A 237 -12.16 -0.08 -24.77
CA GLU A 237 -12.34 -0.58 -23.41
C GLU A 237 -12.27 0.55 -22.38
N ASN A 238 -11.32 1.48 -22.53
CA ASN A 238 -11.21 2.63 -21.64
C ASN A 238 -12.43 3.57 -21.73
N VAL A 239 -12.97 3.79 -22.91
CA VAL A 239 -14.18 4.62 -23.12
C VAL A 239 -15.41 3.94 -22.55
N ARG A 240 -15.51 2.62 -22.69
CA ARG A 240 -16.66 1.82 -22.23
C ARG A 240 -16.56 1.37 -20.77
N LEU A 241 -15.52 1.77 -20.03
CA LEU A 241 -15.23 1.25 -18.69
C LEU A 241 -16.43 1.34 -17.73
N ALA A 242 -17.18 2.45 -17.77
CA ALA A 242 -18.36 2.67 -16.94
C ALA A 242 -19.64 2.07 -17.52
N ARG A 243 -19.68 1.79 -18.83
CA ARG A 243 -20.83 1.21 -19.55
C ARG A 243 -20.34 0.26 -20.62
N PRO A 244 -20.07 -1.02 -20.27
CA PRO A 244 -19.54 -2.01 -21.21
C PRO A 244 -20.42 -2.23 -22.45
N ASP A 245 -21.73 -2.02 -22.29
CA ASP A 245 -22.75 -2.24 -23.33
C ASP A 245 -23.05 -0.98 -24.16
N ALA A 246 -22.32 0.12 -23.99
CA ALA A 246 -22.53 1.37 -24.73
C ALA A 246 -21.93 1.34 -26.14
#